data_d03e94c6da48d599f0a99dc7871f82ca
#
_entry.id   d03e94c6da48d599f0a99dc7871f82ca
#
_cell.length_a   1.000
_cell.length_b   1.000
_cell.length_c   1.000
_cell.angle_alpha   90.00
_cell.angle_beta   90.00
_cell.angle_gamma   90.00
#
_symmetry.space_group_name_H-M   'P 1'
#
loop_
_entity.id
_entity.type
_entity.pdbx_description
1 polymer ?
#
loop_
_entity_poly.entity_id
_entity_poly.type
_entity_poly.pdbx_seq_one_letter_code
_entity_poly.pdbx_strand_id
1 'polypeptide(L)'
;MDIALQQLDESHITSCAQLYCRTYQQAPWNESWPSPQPIVEFIQAHLGNNYFRGYIAKYGDEVIAVSIGFKKPWPGGMEYYIDEFFIDPEYQRKGIGTQLMSFIEARCRDEGLNAIILNTQKGYASDDFYTRNGFKEHQGLIVLSKSLANH
;
A
#
# COMPACT_ATOMS: atom_id res chain seq x y z
N MET A 1 8.30 -10.44 18.41
CA MET A 1 8.90 -10.09 17.10
C MET A 1 9.02 -8.58 17.02
N ASP A 2 10.26 -8.11 16.88
CA ASP A 2 10.52 -6.67 16.84
C ASP A 2 10.37 -6.15 15.42
N ILE A 3 9.33 -5.37 15.21
CA ILE A 3 9.01 -4.78 13.91
C ILE A 3 9.44 -3.32 13.91
N ALA A 4 10.24 -2.93 12.94
CA ALA A 4 10.59 -1.54 12.71
C ALA A 4 9.64 -0.94 11.68
N LEU A 5 9.04 0.20 12.02
CA LEU A 5 8.10 0.91 11.15
C LEU A 5 8.75 2.22 10.73
N GLN A 6 8.79 2.48 9.43
CA GLN A 6 9.47 3.66 8.91
C GLN A 6 8.91 4.10 7.56
N GLN A 7 9.31 5.29 7.14
CA GLN A 7 8.95 5.80 5.83
C GLN A 7 9.79 5.10 4.76
N LEU A 8 9.18 4.81 3.63
CA LEU A 8 9.82 4.20 2.47
C LEU A 8 10.64 5.24 1.73
N ASP A 9 11.87 4.89 1.35
CA ASP A 9 12.73 5.73 0.52
C ASP A 9 13.39 4.90 -0.61
N GLU A 10 14.27 5.52 -1.35
CA GLU A 10 14.93 4.90 -2.52
C GLU A 10 15.67 3.61 -2.17
N SER A 11 16.23 3.51 -0.97
CA SER A 11 16.99 2.34 -0.56
C SER A 11 16.15 1.08 -0.42
N HIS A 12 14.83 1.22 -0.38
CA HIS A 12 13.89 0.11 -0.18
C HIS A 12 13.25 -0.41 -1.46
N ILE A 13 13.53 0.23 -2.62
CA ILE A 13 12.80 -0.07 -3.87
C ILE A 13 12.90 -1.53 -4.26
N THR A 14 14.10 -2.09 -4.30
CA THR A 14 14.32 -3.47 -4.73
C THR A 14 13.61 -4.46 -3.79
N SER A 15 13.76 -4.26 -2.48
CA SER A 15 13.12 -5.14 -1.49
C SER A 15 11.60 -5.08 -1.59
N CYS A 16 11.04 -3.89 -1.78
CA CYS A 16 9.60 -3.70 -1.95
C CYS A 16 9.09 -4.38 -3.22
N ALA A 17 9.82 -4.25 -4.34
CA ALA A 17 9.44 -4.87 -5.60
C ALA A 17 9.45 -6.39 -5.50
N GLN A 18 10.47 -6.95 -4.87
CA GLN A 18 10.57 -8.39 -4.66
C GLN A 18 9.41 -8.89 -3.78
N LEU A 19 9.08 -8.17 -2.73
CA LEU A 19 7.96 -8.52 -1.87
C LEU A 19 6.63 -8.44 -2.63
N TYR A 20 6.43 -7.42 -3.46
CA TYR A 20 5.23 -7.29 -4.29
C TYR A 20 5.03 -8.54 -5.15
N CYS A 21 6.06 -8.92 -5.89
CA CYS A 21 5.98 -10.09 -6.78
C CYS A 21 5.67 -11.36 -5.98
N ARG A 22 6.36 -11.57 -4.87
CA ARG A 22 6.17 -12.76 -4.03
C ARG A 22 4.73 -12.81 -3.49
N THR A 23 4.18 -11.67 -3.09
CA THR A 23 2.83 -11.58 -2.53
C THR A 23 1.77 -11.88 -3.58
N TYR A 24 1.85 -11.23 -4.73
CA TYR A 24 0.79 -11.31 -5.74
C TYR A 24 0.91 -12.52 -6.65
N GLN A 25 1.99 -13.29 -6.58
CA GLN A 25 2.08 -14.60 -7.23
C GLN A 25 1.21 -15.64 -6.54
N GLN A 26 0.78 -15.39 -5.30
CA GLN A 26 -0.03 -16.34 -4.54
C GLN A 26 -1.53 -16.10 -4.75
N ALA A 27 -2.32 -17.12 -4.37
CA ALA A 27 -3.78 -16.99 -4.40
C ALA A 27 -4.25 -15.87 -3.48
N PRO A 28 -5.32 -15.17 -3.80
CA PRO A 28 -6.22 -15.33 -4.96
C PRO A 28 -5.74 -14.63 -6.23
N TRP A 29 -4.63 -13.89 -6.20
CA TRP A 29 -4.19 -13.08 -7.35
C TRP A 29 -3.52 -13.91 -8.44
N ASN A 30 -2.65 -14.85 -8.07
CA ASN A 30 -1.97 -15.78 -9.00
C ASN A 30 -1.31 -15.06 -10.18
N GLU A 31 -0.72 -13.89 -9.92
CA GLU A 31 -0.02 -13.11 -10.97
C GLU A 31 1.29 -13.77 -11.36
N SER A 32 1.71 -13.56 -12.59
CA SER A 32 2.97 -14.09 -13.09
C SER A 32 3.99 -12.96 -13.21
N TRP A 33 5.08 -13.08 -12.43
CA TRP A 33 6.14 -12.06 -12.40
C TRP A 33 7.49 -12.74 -12.64
N PRO A 34 7.92 -12.89 -13.92
CA PRO A 34 9.24 -13.50 -14.22
C PRO A 34 10.41 -12.66 -13.70
N SER A 35 10.19 -11.36 -13.48
CA SER A 35 11.20 -10.44 -12.98
C SER A 35 10.52 -9.35 -12.14
N PRO A 36 11.16 -8.83 -11.08
CA PRO A 36 10.61 -7.68 -10.34
C PRO A 36 10.80 -6.34 -11.04
N GLN A 37 11.50 -6.29 -12.17
CA GLN A 37 11.84 -5.03 -12.84
C GLN A 37 10.65 -4.14 -13.15
N PRO A 38 9.50 -4.63 -13.67
CA PRO A 38 8.34 -3.76 -13.88
C PRO A 38 7.84 -3.11 -12.60
N ILE A 39 7.95 -3.80 -11.46
CA ILE A 39 7.51 -3.24 -10.18
C ILE A 39 8.55 -2.27 -9.63
N VAL A 40 9.84 -2.51 -9.86
CA VAL A 40 10.89 -1.52 -9.55
C VAL A 40 10.57 -0.21 -10.26
N GLU A 41 10.25 -0.25 -11.54
CA GLU A 41 9.91 0.93 -12.33
C GLU A 41 8.62 1.60 -11.83
N PHE A 42 7.62 0.81 -11.45
CA PHE A 42 6.37 1.29 -10.87
C PHE A 42 6.63 2.08 -9.59
N ILE A 43 7.46 1.54 -8.69
CA ILE A 43 7.78 2.22 -7.42
C ILE A 43 8.63 3.46 -7.68
N GLN A 44 9.58 3.40 -8.60
CA GLN A 44 10.38 4.57 -8.98
C GLN A 44 9.51 5.70 -9.52
N ALA A 45 8.50 5.36 -10.32
CA ALA A 45 7.56 6.35 -10.84
C ALA A 45 6.77 7.01 -9.70
N HIS A 46 6.36 6.23 -8.70
CA HIS A 46 5.68 6.78 -7.53
C HIS A 46 6.59 7.74 -6.75
N LEU A 47 7.84 7.34 -6.50
CA LEU A 47 8.80 8.16 -5.76
C LEU A 47 9.10 9.48 -6.48
N GLY A 48 8.90 9.55 -7.79
CA GLY A 48 9.07 10.76 -8.57
C GLY A 48 7.98 11.81 -8.36
N ASN A 49 6.90 11.47 -7.67
CA ASN A 49 5.82 12.42 -7.38
C ASN A 49 6.15 13.26 -6.16
N ASN A 50 5.92 14.57 -6.24
CA ASN A 50 6.19 15.49 -5.13
C ASN A 50 5.44 15.14 -3.85
N TYR A 51 4.26 14.54 -3.99
CA TYR A 51 3.40 14.18 -2.85
C TYR A 51 3.45 12.70 -2.49
N PHE A 52 4.46 12.00 -2.99
CA PHE A 52 4.65 10.60 -2.65
C PHE A 52 4.72 10.41 -1.13
N ARG A 53 4.06 9.36 -0.66
CA ARG A 53 4.24 8.84 0.71
C ARG A 53 4.20 7.33 0.64
N GLY A 54 5.21 6.71 1.24
CA GLY A 54 5.26 5.28 1.39
C GLY A 54 5.77 4.91 2.77
N TYR A 55 5.38 3.74 3.24
CA TYR A 55 5.72 3.28 4.58
C TYR A 55 5.99 1.79 4.52
N ILE A 56 6.90 1.34 5.37
CA ILE A 56 7.27 -0.07 5.42
C ILE A 56 7.34 -0.56 6.85
N ALA A 57 7.15 -1.87 6.98
CA ALA A 57 7.49 -2.61 8.19
C ALA A 57 8.66 -3.53 7.86
N LYS A 58 9.65 -3.58 8.75
CA LYS A 58 10.82 -4.43 8.61
C LYS A 58 10.94 -5.34 9.81
N TYR A 59 11.38 -6.56 9.55
CA TYR A 59 11.84 -7.46 10.59
C TYR A 59 13.31 -7.76 10.31
N GLY A 60 14.19 -7.27 11.19
CA GLY A 60 15.62 -7.23 10.87
C GLY A 60 15.86 -6.36 9.64
N ASP A 61 16.58 -6.89 8.67
CA ASP A 61 16.85 -6.18 7.41
C ASP A 61 15.81 -6.46 6.33
N GLU A 62 14.79 -7.25 6.63
CA GLU A 62 13.82 -7.71 5.66
C GLU A 62 12.57 -6.84 5.68
N VAL A 63 12.18 -6.32 4.52
CA VAL A 63 10.89 -5.62 4.35
C VAL A 63 9.80 -6.66 4.29
N ILE A 64 8.82 -6.56 5.18
CA ILE A 64 7.74 -7.55 5.31
C ILE A 64 6.34 -6.97 5.06
N ALA A 65 6.20 -5.65 5.00
CA ALA A 65 4.93 -5.01 4.65
C ALA A 65 5.22 -3.66 4.03
N VAL A 66 4.35 -3.23 3.12
CA VAL A 66 4.55 -2.02 2.32
C VAL A 66 3.23 -1.29 2.11
N SER A 67 3.26 0.03 2.23
CA SER A 67 2.20 0.92 1.74
C SER A 67 2.82 1.91 0.77
N ILE A 68 2.20 2.08 -0.39
CA ILE A 68 2.65 3.03 -1.42
C ILE A 68 1.46 3.90 -1.79
N GLY A 69 1.67 5.22 -1.81
CA GLY A 69 0.61 6.13 -2.15
C GLY A 69 1.11 7.56 -2.26
N PHE A 70 0.21 8.49 -2.07
CA PHE A 70 0.54 9.92 -2.17
C PHE A 70 -0.46 10.75 -1.38
N LYS A 71 -0.03 11.96 -1.04
CA LYS A 71 -0.94 12.94 -0.44
C LYS A 71 -1.80 13.52 -1.54
N LYS A 72 -3.10 13.42 -1.39
CA LYS A 72 -4.07 13.90 -2.38
C LYS A 72 -4.71 15.18 -1.88
N PRO A 73 -4.44 16.33 -2.52
CA PRO A 73 -5.10 17.57 -2.15
C PRO A 73 -6.55 17.61 -2.64
N TRP A 74 -7.40 18.27 -1.87
CA TRP A 74 -8.79 18.54 -2.22
C TRP A 74 -9.24 19.78 -1.44
N PRO A 75 -10.36 20.44 -1.82
CA PRO A 75 -10.72 21.72 -1.17
C PRO A 75 -10.90 21.65 0.34
N GLY A 76 -11.28 20.50 0.88
CA GLY A 76 -11.48 20.33 2.31
C GLY A 76 -10.22 19.97 3.10
N GLY A 77 -9.08 19.78 2.44
CA GLY A 77 -7.82 19.41 3.10
C GLY A 77 -6.93 18.51 2.28
N MET A 78 -6.25 17.61 2.96
CA MET A 78 -5.35 16.62 2.36
C MET A 78 -5.72 15.23 2.83
N GLU A 79 -5.63 14.26 1.94
CA GLU A 79 -5.84 12.85 2.24
C GLU A 79 -4.60 12.06 1.90
N TYR A 80 -4.39 10.93 2.59
CA TYR A 80 -3.44 9.93 2.12
C TYR A 80 -4.19 8.92 1.25
N TYR A 81 -3.86 8.87 -0.04
CA TYR A 81 -4.41 7.88 -0.95
C TYR A 81 -3.46 6.71 -1.04
N ILE A 82 -3.92 5.53 -0.60
CA ILE A 82 -3.12 4.31 -0.68
C ILE A 82 -3.38 3.66 -2.04
N ASP A 83 -2.33 3.55 -2.85
CA ASP A 83 -2.37 2.87 -4.14
C ASP A 83 -2.07 1.38 -3.98
N GLU A 84 -1.12 1.03 -3.09
CA GLU A 84 -0.78 -0.35 -2.80
C GLU A 84 -0.57 -0.55 -1.31
N PHE A 85 -1.05 -1.67 -0.79
CA PHE A 85 -0.84 -2.10 0.60
C PHE A 85 -0.74 -3.62 0.61
N PHE A 86 0.41 -4.15 1.00
CA PHE A 86 0.60 -5.59 0.98
C PHE A 86 1.55 -6.04 2.07
N ILE A 87 1.39 -7.31 2.47
CA ILE A 87 2.13 -7.93 3.56
C ILE A 87 2.69 -9.25 3.06
N ASP A 88 3.94 -9.53 3.42
CA ASP A 88 4.60 -10.79 3.10
C ASP A 88 3.70 -11.96 3.53
N PRO A 89 3.42 -12.91 2.63
CA PRO A 89 2.56 -14.05 2.95
C PRO A 89 3.00 -14.82 4.20
N GLU A 90 4.30 -14.89 4.47
CA GLU A 90 4.83 -15.59 5.65
C GLU A 90 4.53 -14.85 6.94
N TYR A 91 4.17 -13.56 6.86
CA TYR A 91 3.93 -12.72 8.02
C TYR A 91 2.47 -12.28 8.16
N GLN A 92 1.60 -12.77 7.31
CA GLN A 92 0.17 -12.47 7.40
C GLN A 92 -0.44 -13.11 8.66
N ARG A 93 -1.53 -12.52 9.15
CA ARG A 93 -2.27 -12.97 10.34
C ARG A 93 -1.46 -12.85 11.65
N LYS A 94 -0.45 -11.99 11.67
CA LYS A 94 0.38 -11.74 12.86
C LYS A 94 0.23 -10.32 13.37
N GLY A 95 -0.76 -9.57 12.88
CA GLY A 95 -1.03 -8.20 13.32
C GLY A 95 -0.11 -7.15 12.71
N ILE A 96 0.73 -7.51 11.75
CA ILE A 96 1.70 -6.58 11.15
C ILE A 96 1.00 -5.51 10.32
N GLY A 97 -0.02 -5.89 9.55
CA GLY A 97 -0.81 -4.93 8.79
C GLY A 97 -1.45 -3.88 9.69
N THR A 98 -1.99 -4.29 10.82
CA THR A 98 -2.59 -3.38 11.79
C THR A 98 -1.54 -2.47 12.41
N GLN A 99 -0.36 -2.99 12.73
CA GLN A 99 0.75 -2.17 13.24
C GLN A 99 1.19 -1.13 12.22
N LEU A 100 1.35 -1.53 10.96
CA LEU A 100 1.72 -0.60 9.89
C LEU A 100 0.64 0.45 9.68
N MET A 101 -0.64 0.06 9.65
CA MET A 101 -1.73 1.00 9.47
C MET A 101 -1.81 2.01 10.63
N SER A 102 -1.60 1.56 11.87
CA SER A 102 -1.58 2.47 13.03
C SER A 102 -0.43 3.48 12.93
N PHE A 103 0.73 3.04 12.48
CA PHE A 103 1.87 3.92 12.25
C PHE A 103 1.54 4.96 11.16
N ILE A 104 0.93 4.52 10.06
CA ILE A 104 0.53 5.41 8.97
C ILE A 104 -0.48 6.46 9.47
N GLU A 105 -1.47 6.02 10.25
CA GLU A 105 -2.46 6.95 10.82
C GLU A 105 -1.81 8.02 11.68
N ALA A 106 -0.85 7.63 12.53
CA ALA A 106 -0.14 8.58 13.37
C ALA A 106 0.67 9.57 12.53
N ARG A 107 1.37 9.10 11.50
CA ARG A 107 2.14 9.98 10.61
C ARG A 107 1.23 10.92 9.83
N CYS A 108 0.10 10.43 9.37
CA CYS A 108 -0.88 11.27 8.67
C CYS A 108 -1.42 12.38 9.58
N ARG A 109 -1.72 12.05 10.82
CA ARG A 109 -2.18 13.08 11.79
C ARG A 109 -1.09 14.12 12.04
N ASP A 110 0.16 13.68 12.17
CA ASP A 110 1.29 14.59 12.36
C ASP A 110 1.46 15.56 11.20
N GLU A 111 1.16 15.14 9.98
CA GLU A 111 1.24 16.00 8.79
C GLU A 111 -0.05 16.79 8.53
N GLY A 112 -1.06 16.65 9.37
CA GLY A 112 -2.32 17.35 9.20
C GLY A 112 -3.23 16.77 8.12
N LEU A 113 -3.00 15.51 7.72
CA LEU A 113 -3.89 14.82 6.79
C LEU A 113 -5.15 14.40 7.54
N ASN A 114 -6.30 14.51 6.90
CA ASN A 114 -7.57 14.32 7.59
C ASN A 114 -8.33 13.06 7.19
N ALA A 115 -7.77 12.24 6.29
CA ALA A 115 -8.38 10.98 5.91
C ALA A 115 -7.37 10.07 5.22
N ILE A 116 -7.67 8.79 5.21
CA ILE A 116 -6.96 7.78 4.42
C ILE A 116 -8.01 7.16 3.50
N ILE A 117 -7.72 7.10 2.20
CA ILE A 117 -8.64 6.58 1.20
C ILE A 117 -7.94 5.54 0.33
N LEU A 118 -8.67 4.51 -0.08
CA LEU A 118 -8.14 3.49 -0.97
C LEU A 118 -9.26 2.80 -1.74
N ASN A 119 -8.87 2.09 -2.79
CA ASN A 119 -9.75 1.16 -3.50
C ASN A 119 -9.28 -0.26 -3.22
N THR A 120 -10.21 -1.17 -3.01
CA THR A 120 -9.91 -2.58 -2.82
C THR A 120 -11.00 -3.43 -3.46
N GLN A 121 -10.74 -4.72 -3.61
CA GLN A 121 -11.70 -5.64 -4.20
C GLN A 121 -12.59 -6.23 -3.12
N LYS A 122 -13.91 -6.25 -3.39
CA LYS A 122 -14.88 -6.86 -2.49
C LYS A 122 -14.66 -8.36 -2.42
N GLY A 123 -14.87 -8.92 -1.22
CA GLY A 123 -14.86 -10.36 -1.01
C GLY A 123 -13.48 -10.98 -0.81
N TYR A 124 -12.41 -10.19 -0.90
CA TYR A 124 -11.06 -10.64 -0.59
C TYR A 124 -10.76 -10.43 0.89
N ALA A 125 -9.77 -11.12 1.41
CA ALA A 125 -9.35 -10.99 2.81
C ALA A 125 -8.95 -9.56 3.18
N SER A 126 -8.46 -8.79 2.19
CA SER A 126 -8.11 -7.39 2.37
C SER A 126 -9.32 -6.52 2.75
N ASP A 127 -10.49 -6.84 2.20
CA ASP A 127 -11.74 -6.13 2.53
C ASP A 127 -12.05 -6.25 4.03
N ASP A 128 -11.96 -7.46 4.59
CA ASP A 128 -12.13 -7.68 6.03
C ASP A 128 -11.09 -6.94 6.85
N PHE A 129 -9.84 -6.93 6.39
CA PHE A 129 -8.76 -6.22 7.06
C PHE A 129 -9.08 -4.73 7.20
N TYR A 130 -9.48 -4.08 6.11
CA TYR A 130 -9.78 -2.66 6.14
C TYR A 130 -10.96 -2.34 7.04
N THR A 131 -12.01 -3.14 6.98
CA THR A 131 -13.20 -2.96 7.84
C THR A 131 -12.81 -3.06 9.31
N ARG A 132 -11.99 -4.05 9.70
CA ARG A 132 -11.53 -4.21 11.09
C ARG A 132 -10.65 -3.05 11.55
N ASN A 133 -9.99 -2.36 10.61
CA ASN A 133 -9.15 -1.21 10.93
C ASN A 133 -9.88 0.13 10.78
N GLY A 134 -11.21 0.10 10.77
CA GLY A 134 -12.03 1.31 10.85
C GLY A 134 -12.37 1.96 9.52
N PHE A 135 -12.00 1.35 8.41
CA PHE A 135 -12.38 1.86 7.08
C PHE A 135 -13.84 1.53 6.80
N LYS A 136 -14.50 2.45 6.10
CA LYS A 136 -15.91 2.31 5.73
C LYS A 136 -16.05 2.42 4.22
N GLU A 137 -16.91 1.59 3.65
CA GLU A 137 -17.23 1.64 2.23
C GLU A 137 -18.04 2.87 1.90
N HIS A 138 -17.68 3.57 0.81
CA HIS A 138 -18.45 4.69 0.29
C HIS A 138 -19.57 4.17 -0.62
N GLN A 139 -20.79 4.21 -0.13
CA GLN A 139 -21.94 3.63 -0.83
C GLN A 139 -22.35 4.39 -2.09
N GLY A 140 -22.04 5.68 -2.14
CA GLY A 140 -22.44 6.54 -3.26
C GLY A 140 -21.40 6.66 -4.37
N LEU A 141 -20.27 5.93 -4.27
CA LEU A 141 -19.17 6.06 -5.21
C LEU A 141 -18.95 4.78 -5.99
N ILE A 142 -18.56 4.92 -7.26
CA ILE A 142 -18.13 3.80 -8.10
C ILE A 142 -16.81 4.16 -8.77
N VAL A 143 -16.04 3.16 -9.15
CA VAL A 143 -14.83 3.33 -9.94
C VAL A 143 -15.20 3.22 -11.41
N LEU A 144 -14.81 4.22 -12.21
CA LEU A 144 -15.01 4.21 -13.66
C LEU A 144 -13.66 4.25 -14.34
N SER A 145 -13.50 3.47 -15.40
CA SER A 145 -12.27 3.48 -16.17
C SER A 145 -12.58 3.48 -17.66
N LYS A 146 -11.68 4.03 -18.45
CA LYS A 146 -11.75 4.02 -19.91
C LYS A 146 -10.38 3.65 -20.43
N SER A 147 -10.30 2.56 -21.18
CA SER A 147 -9.03 2.17 -21.80
C SER A 147 -8.68 3.12 -22.93
N LEU A 148 -7.43 3.56 -22.98
CA LEU A 148 -6.91 4.37 -24.07
C LEU A 148 -5.96 3.57 -24.94
N ALA A 149 -5.84 2.26 -24.68
CA ALA A 149 -5.02 1.40 -25.49
C ALA A 149 -5.65 1.19 -26.87
N ASN A 150 -4.81 1.21 -27.90
CA ASN A 150 -5.22 0.89 -29.27
C ASN A 150 -5.07 -0.63 -29.49
N HIS A 151 -6.12 -1.24 -29.99
CA HIS A 151 -6.13 -2.68 -30.26
C HIS A 151 -6.26 -2.94 -31.75
#